data_0ef94619c17cbc196c1e0a3d20683ea4
#
_entry.id   0ef94619c17cbc196c1e0a3d20683ea4
#
_cell.length_a   1.000
_cell.length_b   1.000
_cell.length_c   1.000
_cell.angle_alpha   90.00
_cell.angle_beta   90.00
_cell.angle_gamma   90.00
#
_symmetry.space_group_name_H-M   'P 1'
#
loop_
_entity.id
_entity.type
_entity.pdbx_description
1 polymer ?
#
loop_
_entity_poly.entity_id
_entity_poly.type
_entity_poly.pdbx_seq_one_letter_code
_entity_poly.pdbx_strand_id
1 'polypeptide(L)'
;MSNKIIRSALEGHLKTWAAAQVPPLPVFLENRSKVPATGERHLRGDLIPAATLDPSQGAQHRRYHGMYQVGVFLPENEGTGDADDLAKAIEVLFKCPTVITKAGINVRIMQTPSIAQSRPDGAGFWMTPITIRYSADDFS
;
A
#
# COMPACT_ATOMS: atom_id res chain seq x y z
N MET A 1 6.25 -14.94 -12.41
CA MET A 1 5.78 -14.00 -11.39
C MET A 1 4.47 -13.37 -11.82
N SER A 2 3.69 -12.94 -10.87
CA SER A 2 2.42 -12.29 -11.16
C SER A 2 2.19 -11.14 -10.18
N ASN A 3 1.21 -10.30 -10.50
CA ASN A 3 0.77 -9.24 -9.58
C ASN A 3 0.29 -9.80 -8.24
N LYS A 4 -0.11 -11.07 -8.20
CA LYS A 4 -0.50 -11.74 -6.97
C LYS A 4 0.64 -11.77 -5.94
N ILE A 5 1.86 -12.11 -6.38
CA ILE A 5 3.03 -12.16 -5.49
C ILE A 5 3.39 -10.76 -5.01
N ILE A 6 3.40 -9.78 -5.91
CA ILE A 6 3.69 -8.39 -5.59
C ILE A 6 2.67 -7.85 -4.59
N ARG A 7 1.38 -8.06 -4.86
CA ARG A 7 0.31 -7.64 -3.96
C ARG A 7 0.47 -8.28 -2.60
N SER A 8 0.73 -9.58 -2.56
CA SER A 8 0.91 -10.31 -1.31
C SER A 8 2.09 -9.78 -0.50
N ALA A 9 3.19 -9.40 -1.16
CA ALA A 9 4.35 -8.83 -0.49
C ALA A 9 4.02 -7.47 0.14
N LEU A 10 3.41 -6.58 -0.63
CA LEU A 10 3.06 -5.24 -0.17
C LEU A 10 1.99 -5.27 0.92
N GLU A 11 0.93 -6.06 0.71
CA GLU A 11 -0.14 -6.20 1.69
C GLU A 11 0.35 -6.83 2.99
N GLY A 12 1.21 -7.85 2.90
CA GLY A 12 1.79 -8.49 4.07
C GLY A 12 2.63 -7.54 4.91
N HIS A 13 3.42 -6.70 4.25
CA HIS A 13 4.23 -5.69 4.92
C HIS A 13 3.35 -4.67 5.67
N LEU A 14 2.29 -4.21 5.02
CA LEU A 14 1.33 -3.29 5.62
C LEU A 14 0.56 -3.95 6.78
N LYS A 15 0.07 -5.17 6.59
CA LYS A 15 -0.71 -5.88 7.61
C LYS A 15 0.10 -6.17 8.86
N THR A 16 1.38 -6.54 8.71
CA THR A 16 2.25 -6.82 9.85
C THR A 16 2.42 -5.58 10.71
N TRP A 17 2.66 -4.44 10.07
CA TRP A 17 2.75 -3.16 10.78
C TRP A 17 1.43 -2.79 11.44
N ALA A 18 0.31 -2.93 10.72
CA ALA A 18 -1.00 -2.54 11.21
C ALA A 18 -1.44 -3.38 12.42
N ALA A 19 -1.13 -4.67 12.42
CA ALA A 19 -1.45 -5.57 13.53
C ALA A 19 -0.65 -5.25 14.79
N ALA A 20 0.50 -4.62 14.65
CA ALA A 20 1.35 -4.24 15.78
C ALA A 20 0.94 -2.90 16.42
N GLN A 21 -0.01 -2.19 15.84
CA GLN A 21 -0.49 -0.94 16.40
C GLN A 21 -1.40 -1.19 17.61
N VAL A 22 -1.55 -0.18 18.47
CA VAL A 22 -2.39 -0.25 19.66
C VAL A 22 -3.41 0.89 19.62
N PRO A 23 -4.70 0.58 19.35
CA PRO A 23 -5.25 -0.74 18.97
C PRO A 23 -4.84 -1.16 17.55
N PRO A 24 -4.87 -2.46 17.23
CA PRO A 24 -4.55 -2.90 15.88
C PRO A 24 -5.47 -2.28 14.83
N LEU A 25 -4.90 -1.95 13.67
CA LEU A 25 -5.64 -1.33 12.57
C LEU A 25 -6.09 -2.42 11.58
N PRO A 26 -7.39 -2.52 11.30
CA PRO A 26 -7.86 -3.42 10.25
C PRO A 26 -7.38 -2.94 8.87
N VAL A 27 -6.98 -3.89 8.01
CA VAL A 27 -6.60 -3.61 6.63
C VAL A 27 -7.62 -4.29 5.72
N PHE A 28 -8.33 -3.48 4.93
CA PHE A 28 -9.27 -3.98 3.95
C PHE A 28 -8.61 -4.06 2.60
N LEU A 29 -8.79 -5.19 1.94
CA LEU A 29 -8.17 -5.46 0.64
C LEU A 29 -9.18 -5.19 -0.46
N GLU A 30 -8.67 -4.87 -1.65
CA GLU A 30 -9.54 -4.68 -2.81
C GLU A 30 -10.27 -5.98 -3.18
N ASN A 31 -11.43 -5.83 -3.79
CA ASN A 31 -12.28 -6.94 -4.21
C ASN A 31 -12.66 -7.89 -3.08
N ARG A 32 -12.89 -7.36 -1.90
CA ARG A 32 -13.40 -8.09 -0.73
C ARG A 32 -14.73 -7.50 -0.29
N SER A 33 -15.63 -8.37 0.15
CA SER A 33 -16.97 -7.95 0.55
C SER A 33 -17.06 -7.41 1.97
N LYS A 34 -16.00 -7.50 2.74
CA LYS A 34 -16.00 -7.01 4.12
C LYS A 34 -16.04 -5.49 4.14
N VAL A 35 -16.92 -4.94 4.97
CA VAL A 35 -17.13 -3.51 5.11
C VAL A 35 -16.72 -3.07 6.51
N PRO A 36 -16.01 -1.93 6.67
CA PRO A 36 -15.64 -1.45 7.99
C PRO A 36 -16.87 -1.04 8.79
N ALA A 37 -16.79 -1.22 10.12
CA ALA A 37 -17.85 -0.76 11.01
C ALA A 37 -17.90 0.77 11.04
N THR A 38 -19.06 1.32 11.36
CA THR A 38 -19.22 2.78 11.48
C THR A 38 -18.25 3.35 12.50
N GLY A 39 -17.46 4.35 12.09
CA GLY A 39 -16.48 4.99 12.96
C GLY A 39 -15.22 4.18 13.23
N GLU A 40 -15.04 3.03 12.59
CA GLU A 40 -13.85 2.19 12.77
C GLU A 40 -12.67 2.72 11.93
N ARG A 41 -11.57 3.05 12.61
CA ARG A 41 -10.33 3.39 11.92
C ARG A 41 -9.83 2.19 11.13
N HIS A 42 -9.44 2.39 9.89
CA HIS A 42 -8.98 1.30 9.05
C HIS A 42 -8.06 1.79 7.94
N LEU A 43 -7.40 0.82 7.31
CA LEU A 43 -6.56 1.05 6.13
C LEU A 43 -7.13 0.26 4.97
N ARG A 44 -6.89 0.75 3.77
CA ARG A 44 -7.24 0.04 2.55
C ARG A 44 -6.07 0.07 1.58
N GLY A 45 -5.73 -1.09 1.01
CA GLY A 45 -4.65 -1.19 0.03
C GLY A 45 -5.17 -1.56 -1.34
N ASP A 46 -4.73 -0.82 -2.36
CA ASP A 46 -5.09 -1.08 -3.76
C ASP A 46 -3.82 -1.10 -4.61
N LEU A 47 -3.64 -2.17 -5.39
CA LEU A 47 -2.54 -2.30 -6.32
C LEU A 47 -2.94 -1.74 -7.68
N ILE A 48 -2.13 -0.83 -8.22
CA ILE A 48 -2.36 -0.21 -9.53
C ILE A 48 -1.15 -0.52 -10.40
N PRO A 49 -1.16 -1.67 -11.11
CA PRO A 49 -0.01 -2.03 -11.93
C PRO A 49 0.08 -1.16 -13.18
N ALA A 50 1.30 -0.82 -13.58
CA ALA A 50 1.58 -0.23 -14.87
C ALA A 50 1.94 -1.32 -15.88
N ALA A 51 2.18 -0.95 -17.13
CA ALA A 51 2.54 -1.91 -18.16
C ALA A 51 3.85 -2.63 -17.83
N THR A 52 3.87 -3.95 -18.00
CA THR A 52 5.07 -4.75 -17.78
C THR A 52 6.12 -4.41 -18.84
N LEU A 53 7.36 -4.29 -18.40
CA LEU A 53 8.49 -4.01 -19.28
C LEU A 53 9.31 -5.28 -19.53
N ASP A 54 9.85 -5.39 -20.72
CA ASP A 54 10.81 -6.44 -21.10
C ASP A 54 12.17 -5.81 -21.35
N PRO A 55 13.00 -5.62 -20.28
CA PRO A 55 14.26 -4.89 -20.43
C PRO A 55 15.32 -5.64 -21.23
N SER A 56 15.18 -6.96 -21.42
CA SER A 56 16.13 -7.77 -22.17
C SER A 56 15.48 -8.37 -23.41
N GLN A 57 16.31 -8.69 -24.40
CA GLN A 57 15.86 -9.42 -25.57
C GLN A 57 15.50 -10.85 -25.18
N GLY A 58 14.49 -11.44 -25.83
CA GLY A 58 14.06 -12.80 -25.56
C GLY A 58 13.07 -12.94 -24.42
N ALA A 59 12.63 -11.83 -23.82
CA ALA A 59 11.59 -11.79 -22.79
C ALA A 59 11.89 -12.68 -21.56
N GLN A 60 13.17 -12.87 -21.23
CA GLN A 60 13.56 -13.63 -20.03
C GLN A 60 13.60 -12.76 -18.77
N HIS A 61 13.67 -11.46 -18.95
CA HIS A 61 13.63 -10.48 -17.87
C HIS A 61 12.38 -9.64 -18.02
N ARG A 62 11.52 -9.67 -17.02
CA ARG A 62 10.32 -8.86 -16.99
C ARG A 62 10.39 -7.95 -15.78
N ARG A 63 10.02 -6.69 -15.99
CA ARG A 63 9.94 -5.71 -14.91
C ARG A 63 8.50 -5.32 -14.69
N TYR A 64 8.02 -5.61 -13.50
CA TYR A 64 6.71 -5.21 -13.04
C TYR A 64 6.87 -3.94 -12.21
N HIS A 65 6.10 -2.93 -12.52
CA HIS A 65 6.14 -1.68 -11.77
C HIS A 65 4.74 -1.09 -11.70
N GLY A 66 4.57 -0.11 -10.83
CA GLY A 66 3.29 0.54 -10.64
C GLY A 66 3.23 1.24 -9.31
N MET A 67 2.00 1.33 -8.79
CA MET A 67 1.74 1.99 -7.53
C MET A 67 0.94 1.08 -6.61
N TYR A 68 1.26 1.14 -5.32
CA TYR A 68 0.42 0.58 -4.28
C TYR A 68 -0.14 1.77 -3.51
N GLN A 69 -1.45 1.93 -3.53
CA GLN A 69 -2.11 3.06 -2.89
C GLN A 69 -2.73 2.61 -1.58
N VAL A 70 -2.32 3.26 -0.50
CA VAL A 70 -2.86 2.99 0.84
C VAL A 70 -3.73 4.17 1.25
N GLY A 71 -4.98 3.90 1.59
CA GLY A 71 -5.87 4.89 2.18
C GLY A 71 -5.91 4.73 3.68
N VAL A 72 -5.73 5.84 4.39
CA VAL A 72 -5.90 5.91 5.85
C VAL A 72 -7.28 6.50 6.11
N PHE A 73 -8.16 5.74 6.77
CA PHE A 73 -9.54 6.14 7.02
C PHE A 73 -9.75 6.33 8.52
N LEU A 74 -10.09 7.55 8.91
CA LEU A 74 -10.45 7.89 10.27
C LEU A 74 -11.88 8.46 10.27
N PRO A 75 -12.62 8.35 11.39
CA PRO A 75 -13.94 9.00 11.47
C PRO A 75 -13.82 10.51 11.23
N GLU A 76 -14.80 11.10 10.57
CA GLU A 76 -14.86 12.53 10.41
C GLU A 76 -14.94 13.21 11.78
N ASN A 77 -14.45 14.44 11.86
CA ASN A 77 -14.45 15.30 13.05
C ASN A 77 -13.48 14.88 14.16
N GLU A 78 -12.53 13.97 13.89
CA GLU A 78 -11.45 13.66 14.84
C GLU A 78 -10.24 14.59 14.70
N GLY A 79 -10.27 15.53 13.76
CA GLY A 79 -9.14 16.41 13.47
C GLY A 79 -8.14 15.76 12.51
N THR A 80 -7.03 16.44 12.26
CA THR A 80 -6.05 16.03 11.25
C THR A 80 -4.77 15.41 11.82
N GLY A 81 -4.49 15.63 13.12
CA GLY A 81 -3.23 15.20 13.73
C GLY A 81 -3.00 13.70 13.66
N ASP A 82 -4.01 12.89 14.01
CA ASP A 82 -3.90 11.43 13.97
C ASP A 82 -3.74 10.91 12.55
N ALA A 83 -4.43 11.53 11.59
CA ALA A 83 -4.30 11.16 10.18
C ALA A 83 -2.88 11.43 9.68
N ASP A 84 -2.31 12.58 10.03
CA ASP A 84 -0.96 12.94 9.64
C ASP A 84 0.06 12.01 10.28
N ASP A 85 -0.12 11.65 11.55
CA ASP A 85 0.77 10.73 12.25
C ASP A 85 0.76 9.33 11.62
N LEU A 86 -0.42 8.81 11.31
CA LEU A 86 -0.55 7.51 10.66
C LEU A 86 0.03 7.52 9.25
N ALA A 87 -0.23 8.59 8.49
CA ALA A 87 0.31 8.74 7.15
C ALA A 87 1.84 8.77 7.18
N LYS A 88 2.42 9.51 8.13
CA LYS A 88 3.87 9.58 8.28
C LYS A 88 4.46 8.22 8.67
N ALA A 89 3.80 7.48 9.55
CA ALA A 89 4.24 6.15 9.95
C ALA A 89 4.25 5.19 8.75
N ILE A 90 3.25 5.26 7.88
CA ILE A 90 3.19 4.44 6.66
C ILE A 90 4.26 4.88 5.66
N GLU A 91 4.51 6.17 5.53
CA GLU A 91 5.61 6.69 4.71
C GLU A 91 6.94 6.10 5.15
N VAL A 92 7.20 6.04 6.46
CA VAL A 92 8.42 5.45 7.01
C VAL A 92 8.47 3.95 6.79
N LEU A 93 7.33 3.26 6.92
CA LEU A 93 7.22 1.82 6.69
C LEU A 93 7.65 1.43 5.27
N PHE A 94 7.27 2.23 4.29
CA PHE A 94 7.57 2.00 2.87
C PHE A 94 8.63 2.98 2.34
N LYS A 95 9.53 3.44 3.19
CA LYS A 95 10.57 4.37 2.74
C LYS A 95 11.47 3.76 1.67
N CYS A 96 11.94 4.58 0.76
CA CYS A 96 12.94 4.17 -0.21
C CYS A 96 14.32 4.11 0.49
N PRO A 97 15.12 3.04 0.32
CA PRO A 97 15.00 1.94 -0.64
C PRO A 97 14.56 0.59 -0.02
N THR A 98 13.49 0.55 0.70
CA THR A 98 12.98 -0.69 1.29
C THR A 98 12.78 -1.77 0.21
N VAL A 99 13.19 -2.99 0.52
CA VAL A 99 13.00 -4.16 -0.34
C VAL A 99 12.19 -5.20 0.43
N ILE A 100 11.10 -5.66 -0.16
CA ILE A 100 10.24 -6.69 0.42
C ILE A 100 10.38 -7.93 -0.44
N THR A 101 10.86 -9.02 0.17
CA THR A 101 11.09 -10.27 -0.55
C THR A 101 9.96 -11.25 -0.26
N LYS A 102 9.39 -11.83 -1.31
CA LYS A 102 8.39 -12.90 -1.19
C LYS A 102 8.50 -13.84 -2.39
N ALA A 103 8.49 -15.15 -2.10
CA ALA A 103 8.59 -16.19 -3.14
C ALA A 103 9.79 -16.00 -4.08
N GLY A 104 10.92 -15.54 -3.53
CA GLY A 104 12.13 -15.28 -4.32
C GLY A 104 12.12 -13.98 -5.12
N ILE A 105 11.06 -13.20 -5.03
CA ILE A 105 10.92 -11.94 -5.75
C ILE A 105 11.17 -10.77 -4.80
N ASN A 106 11.98 -9.83 -5.25
CA ASN A 106 12.29 -8.61 -4.49
C ASN A 106 11.43 -7.47 -5.01
N VAL A 107 10.50 -7.01 -4.19
CA VAL A 107 9.70 -5.82 -4.48
C VAL A 107 10.40 -4.62 -3.88
N ARG A 108 10.82 -3.70 -4.73
CA ARG A 108 11.59 -2.52 -4.32
C ARG A 108 10.72 -1.29 -4.29
N ILE A 109 10.89 -0.50 -3.25
CA ILE A 109 10.23 0.79 -3.16
C ILE A 109 11.13 1.81 -3.85
N MET A 110 10.61 2.47 -4.89
CA MET A 110 11.40 3.28 -5.81
C MET A 110 11.55 4.73 -5.38
N GLN A 111 10.62 5.24 -4.59
CA GLN A 111 10.63 6.62 -4.13
C GLN A 111 10.04 6.69 -2.73
N THR A 112 10.32 7.78 -2.02
CA THR A 112 9.59 8.10 -0.79
C THR A 112 8.10 8.17 -1.10
N PRO A 113 7.24 7.47 -0.34
CA PRO A 113 5.80 7.54 -0.58
C PRO A 113 5.26 8.96 -0.55
N SER A 114 4.30 9.24 -1.43
CA SER A 114 3.66 10.55 -1.52
C SER A 114 2.36 10.55 -0.73
N ILE A 115 2.25 11.49 0.20
CA ILE A 115 1.04 11.69 0.99
C ILE A 115 0.23 12.80 0.33
N ALA A 116 -0.98 12.48 -0.14
CA ALA A 116 -1.84 13.45 -0.78
C ALA A 116 -2.76 14.13 0.25
N GLN A 117 -3.44 15.18 -0.18
CA GLN A 117 -4.36 15.91 0.68
C GLN A 117 -5.50 15.01 1.16
N SER A 118 -5.76 15.06 2.46
CA SER A 118 -6.89 14.36 3.07
C SER A 118 -8.22 14.97 2.63
N ARG A 119 -9.24 14.14 2.53
CA ARG A 119 -10.58 14.56 2.12
C ARG A 119 -11.64 13.64 2.70
N PRO A 120 -12.90 14.10 2.82
CA PRO A 120 -14.01 13.21 3.16
C PRO A 120 -14.19 12.15 2.07
N ASP A 121 -14.52 10.92 2.45
CA ASP A 121 -14.76 9.84 1.48
C ASP A 121 -16.23 9.72 1.06
N GLY A 122 -17.11 10.50 1.68
CA GLY A 122 -18.56 10.45 1.42
C GLY A 122 -19.30 9.39 2.24
N ALA A 123 -18.58 8.59 3.04
CA ALA A 123 -19.17 7.52 3.85
C ALA A 123 -18.92 7.70 5.36
N GLY A 124 -18.64 8.93 5.79
CA GLY A 124 -18.42 9.25 7.20
C GLY A 124 -16.97 9.17 7.65
N PHE A 125 -16.04 8.97 6.72
CA PHE A 125 -14.61 8.89 7.02
C PHE A 125 -13.83 10.04 6.40
N TRP A 126 -12.74 10.39 7.06
CA TRP A 126 -11.71 11.30 6.56
C TRP A 126 -10.57 10.45 6.01
N MET A 127 -10.29 10.55 4.72
CA MET A 127 -9.37 9.67 4.03
C MET A 127 -8.12 10.40 3.59
N THR A 128 -6.96 9.82 3.90
CA THR A 128 -5.65 10.31 3.46
C THR A 128 -5.02 9.29 2.52
N PRO A 129 -4.87 9.59 1.23
CA PRO A 129 -4.24 8.65 0.29
C PRO A 129 -2.73 8.75 0.34
N ILE A 130 -2.06 7.59 0.30
CA ILE A 130 -0.61 7.47 0.26
C ILE A 130 -0.25 6.63 -0.95
N THR A 131 0.58 7.16 -1.84
CA THR A 131 0.99 6.47 -3.06
C THR A 131 2.42 5.97 -2.90
N ILE A 132 2.59 4.66 -3.08
CA ILE A 132 3.88 3.97 -2.96
C ILE A 132 4.22 3.41 -4.33
N ARG A 133 5.39 3.79 -4.86
CA ARG A 133 5.84 3.31 -6.16
C ARG A 133 6.77 2.13 -5.98
N TYR A 134 6.48 1.05 -6.70
CA TYR A 134 7.26 -0.19 -6.59
C TYR A 134 7.81 -0.63 -7.94
N SER A 135 8.84 -1.48 -7.88
CA SER A 135 9.37 -2.20 -9.03
C SER A 135 9.81 -3.58 -8.58
N ALA A 136 9.57 -4.58 -9.41
CA ALA A 136 9.99 -5.95 -9.15
C ALA A 136 10.43 -6.60 -10.45
N ASP A 137 11.56 -7.31 -10.41
CA ASP A 137 12.13 -7.96 -11.57
C ASP A 137 11.94 -9.48 -11.47
N ASP A 138 11.56 -10.09 -12.58
CA ASP A 138 11.42 -11.53 -12.74
C ASP A 138 12.33 -11.98 -13.88
N PHE A 139 13.23 -12.90 -13.58
CA PHE A 139 14.20 -13.42 -14.54
C PHE A 139 13.88 -14.84 -15.02
N SER A 140 12.71 -15.34 -14.66
CA SER A 140 12.32 -16.72 -15.01
C SER A 140 11.70 -16.83 -16.39
#